data_81422223511ff9395805d2e9e8127dd4
#
_entry.id   81422223511ff9395805d2e9e8127dd4
#
_cell.length_a   1.000
_cell.length_b   1.000
_cell.length_c   1.000
_cell.angle_alpha   90.00
_cell.angle_beta   90.00
_cell.angle_gamma   90.00
#
_symmetry.space_group_name_H-M   'P 1'
#
loop_
_entity.id
_entity.type
_entity.pdbx_description
1 polymer ?
#
loop_
_entity_poly.entity_id
_entity_poly.type
_entity_poly.pdbx_seq_one_letter_code
_entity_poly.pdbx_strand_id
1 'polypeptide(L)'
;AYQALQNSERILHNIYKNLPVGIELYNKDGYLLDLNKKELEMFHITHKEKVIGINIFENPALPEEIKLKIRDNEEVEFTFQYDFSKIKGYYESEKTSGFINLTTRITTLYDHDRQPINYLLINVDKTENTIAYNKIQEFKNFFELVGDYAKVGYAHFDALSRNGYALSSWYKNVGEEEGTPLPEIIGIHSHFHPEDRAVMLDFLAKVV
;
A
#
# COMPACT_ATOMS: atom_id res chain seq x y z
N ALA A 1 31.86 27.44 -6.27
CA ALA A 1 31.15 27.06 -5.02
C ALA A 1 29.72 27.59 -5.02
N TYR A 2 29.45 28.89 -5.24
CA TYR A 2 28.12 29.50 -5.16
C TYR A 2 27.11 28.93 -6.18
N GLN A 3 27.50 28.77 -7.45
CA GLN A 3 26.65 28.16 -8.48
C GLN A 3 26.30 26.68 -8.19
N ALA A 4 27.24 25.92 -7.63
CA ALA A 4 27.00 24.53 -7.25
C ALA A 4 25.97 24.42 -6.12
N LEU A 5 26.05 25.31 -5.12
CA LEU A 5 25.08 25.38 -4.03
C LEU A 5 23.69 25.72 -4.52
N GLN A 6 23.55 26.79 -5.33
CA GLN A 6 22.26 27.17 -5.93
C GLN A 6 21.65 26.06 -6.80
N ASN A 7 22.48 25.34 -7.56
CA ASN A 7 21.99 24.22 -8.38
C ASN A 7 21.50 23.05 -7.50
N SER A 8 22.24 22.74 -6.43
CA SER A 8 21.84 21.72 -5.47
C SER A 8 20.53 22.07 -4.77
N GLU A 9 20.38 23.30 -4.29
CA GLU A 9 19.13 23.78 -3.67
C GLU A 9 17.95 23.68 -4.63
N ARG A 10 18.14 24.09 -5.90
CA ARG A 10 17.09 24.00 -6.93
C ARG A 10 16.68 22.55 -7.20
N ILE A 11 17.66 21.63 -7.28
CA ILE A 11 17.38 20.19 -7.48
C ILE A 11 16.61 19.64 -6.30
N LEU A 12 17.04 19.90 -5.08
CA LEU A 12 16.35 19.45 -3.86
C LEU A 12 14.93 20.00 -3.78
N HIS A 13 14.74 21.27 -4.10
CA HIS A 13 13.41 21.89 -4.13
C HIS A 13 12.49 21.23 -5.18
N ASN A 14 13.01 20.94 -6.38
CA ASN A 14 12.27 20.27 -7.43
C ASN A 14 11.91 18.82 -7.04
N ILE A 15 12.82 18.09 -6.40
CA ILE A 15 12.56 16.74 -5.87
C ILE A 15 11.44 16.83 -4.85
N TYR A 16 11.60 17.66 -3.82
CA TYR A 16 10.60 17.87 -2.76
C TYR A 16 9.21 18.17 -3.30
N LYS A 17 9.11 19.07 -4.28
CA LYS A 17 7.85 19.50 -4.87
C LYS A 17 7.16 18.42 -5.70
N ASN A 18 7.93 17.57 -6.42
CA ASN A 18 7.39 16.64 -7.43
C ASN A 18 7.38 15.17 -6.99
N LEU A 19 7.82 14.86 -5.75
CA LEU A 19 7.71 13.51 -5.23
C LEU A 19 6.25 13.05 -5.16
N PRO A 20 5.95 11.78 -5.54
CA PRO A 20 4.59 11.22 -5.50
C PRO A 20 4.15 10.83 -4.08
N VAL A 21 4.81 11.35 -3.06
CA VAL A 21 4.52 11.15 -1.64
C VAL A 21 4.29 12.48 -0.97
N GLY A 22 3.42 12.51 0.02
CA GLY A 22 3.23 13.67 0.88
C GLY A 22 4.41 13.84 1.82
N ILE A 23 4.84 15.08 2.03
CA ILE A 23 5.93 15.41 2.94
C ILE A 23 5.51 16.58 3.82
N GLU A 24 5.70 16.42 5.13
CA GLU A 24 5.51 17.46 6.13
C GLU A 24 6.81 17.64 6.93
N LEU A 25 7.16 18.89 7.22
CA LEU A 25 8.28 19.25 8.05
C LEU A 25 7.79 20.01 9.29
N TYR A 26 8.11 19.50 10.46
CA TYR A 26 7.78 20.10 11.75
C TYR A 26 9.05 20.55 12.47
N ASN A 27 8.93 21.59 13.30
CA ASN A 27 10.01 21.94 14.22
C ASN A 27 10.07 20.94 15.40
N LYS A 28 11.09 21.05 16.24
CA LYS A 28 11.28 20.19 17.41
C LYS A 28 10.14 20.23 18.44
N ASP A 29 9.34 21.31 18.42
CA ASP A 29 8.20 21.50 19.34
C ASP A 29 6.89 20.97 18.72
N GLY A 30 6.97 20.39 17.50
CA GLY A 30 5.86 19.77 16.79
C GLY A 30 5.03 20.71 15.95
N TYR A 31 5.46 21.95 15.70
CA TYR A 31 4.72 22.88 14.84
C TYR A 31 5.11 22.72 13.38
N LEU A 32 4.09 22.65 12.51
CA LEU A 32 4.27 22.49 11.06
C LEU A 32 4.96 23.72 10.45
N LEU A 33 6.11 23.48 9.82
CA LEU A 33 6.90 24.52 9.14
C LEU A 33 6.62 24.55 7.63
N ASP A 34 6.49 23.36 7.03
CA ASP A 34 6.34 23.23 5.60
C ASP A 34 5.66 21.92 5.21
N LEU A 35 5.03 21.89 4.02
CA LEU A 35 4.50 20.69 3.39
C LEU A 35 4.58 20.83 1.87
N ASN A 36 4.74 19.69 1.17
CA ASN A 36 4.87 19.69 -0.28
C ASN A 36 3.51 19.69 -0.99
N LYS A 37 3.55 19.83 -2.33
CA LYS A 37 2.35 19.86 -3.17
C LYS A 37 1.50 18.59 -3.02
N LYS A 38 2.14 17.42 -2.95
CA LYS A 38 1.44 16.13 -2.85
C LYS A 38 0.67 16.01 -1.54
N GLU A 39 1.21 16.52 -0.44
CA GLU A 39 0.53 16.58 0.84
C GLU A 39 -0.75 17.43 0.79
N LEU A 40 -0.66 18.62 0.20
CA LEU A 40 -1.83 19.49 -0.01
C LEU A 40 -2.92 18.78 -0.81
N GLU A 41 -2.55 18.08 -1.89
CA GLU A 41 -3.49 17.31 -2.72
C GLU A 41 -4.13 16.15 -1.94
N MET A 42 -3.34 15.36 -1.20
CA MET A 42 -3.81 14.21 -0.45
C MET A 42 -4.82 14.58 0.62
N PHE A 43 -4.56 15.67 1.33
CA PHE A 43 -5.40 16.11 2.43
C PHE A 43 -6.43 17.19 2.03
N HIS A 44 -6.55 17.46 0.72
CA HIS A 44 -7.50 18.42 0.16
C HIS A 44 -7.39 19.81 0.81
N ILE A 45 -6.15 20.29 0.98
CA ILE A 45 -5.82 21.58 1.56
C ILE A 45 -5.57 22.55 0.42
N THR A 46 -6.40 23.58 0.30
CA THR A 46 -6.28 24.61 -0.76
C THR A 46 -5.32 25.74 -0.40
N HIS A 47 -5.17 26.02 0.86
CA HIS A 47 -4.38 27.16 1.36
C HIS A 47 -3.34 26.67 2.37
N LYS A 48 -2.10 26.54 1.92
CA LYS A 48 -0.97 26.10 2.76
C LYS A 48 -0.82 26.96 4.03
N GLU A 49 -1.03 28.25 3.91
CA GLU A 49 -0.87 29.24 4.98
C GLU A 49 -1.81 28.99 6.18
N LYS A 50 -2.93 28.33 5.93
CA LYS A 50 -3.93 28.01 6.97
C LYS A 50 -3.55 26.80 7.84
N VAL A 51 -2.61 25.99 7.38
CA VAL A 51 -2.17 24.80 8.12
C VAL A 51 -0.76 24.96 8.72
N ILE A 52 0.03 25.90 8.23
CA ILE A 52 1.32 26.22 8.84
C ILE A 52 1.12 26.63 10.28
N GLY A 53 1.91 26.05 11.17
CA GLY A 53 1.86 26.30 12.63
C GLY A 53 0.88 25.41 13.40
N ILE A 54 0.14 24.47 12.74
CA ILE A 54 -0.58 23.44 13.50
C ILE A 54 0.41 22.53 14.22
N ASN A 55 0.00 21.96 15.35
CA ASN A 55 0.87 21.11 16.16
C ASN A 55 0.53 19.62 15.96
N ILE A 56 1.53 18.82 15.56
CA ILE A 56 1.36 17.38 15.33
C ILE A 56 0.83 16.64 16.56
N PHE A 57 1.20 17.06 17.77
CA PHE A 57 0.78 16.44 19.01
C PHE A 57 -0.70 16.72 19.34
N GLU A 58 -1.32 17.70 18.69
CA GLU A 58 -2.74 18.03 18.79
C GLU A 58 -3.56 17.35 17.69
N ASN A 59 -2.92 16.65 16.74
CA ASN A 59 -3.62 15.98 15.66
C ASN A 59 -4.55 14.87 16.20
N PRO A 60 -5.88 14.99 16.03
CA PRO A 60 -6.82 14.02 16.57
C PRO A 60 -6.86 12.70 15.80
N ALA A 61 -6.32 12.68 14.57
CA ALA A 61 -6.23 11.49 13.76
C ALA A 61 -4.97 10.64 14.07
N LEU A 62 -4.00 11.20 14.79
CA LEU A 62 -2.76 10.52 15.14
C LEU A 62 -2.91 9.80 16.50
N PRO A 63 -2.63 8.47 16.58
CA PRO A 63 -2.68 7.72 17.83
C PRO A 63 -1.73 8.26 18.90
N GLU A 64 -2.15 8.27 20.17
CA GLU A 64 -1.32 8.78 21.28
C GLU A 64 0.00 8.03 21.45
N GLU A 65 0.01 6.72 21.20
CA GLU A 65 1.23 5.91 21.21
C GLU A 65 2.28 6.44 20.21
N ILE A 66 1.82 6.86 19.03
CA ILE A 66 2.70 7.41 18.00
C ILE A 66 3.23 8.78 18.43
N LYS A 67 2.37 9.62 19.02
CA LYS A 67 2.79 10.93 19.56
C LYS A 67 3.88 10.80 20.63
N LEU A 68 3.78 9.79 21.49
CA LEU A 68 4.80 9.51 22.50
C LEU A 68 6.14 9.11 21.85
N LYS A 69 6.12 8.20 20.89
CA LYS A 69 7.33 7.80 20.14
C LYS A 69 8.01 8.97 19.45
N ILE A 70 7.22 9.88 18.84
CA ILE A 70 7.77 11.10 18.22
C ILE A 70 8.48 11.97 19.26
N ARG A 71 7.88 12.17 20.46
CA ARG A 71 8.50 12.95 21.55
C ARG A 71 9.80 12.32 22.04
N ASP A 72 9.90 11.00 22.01
CA ASP A 72 11.09 10.26 22.38
C ASP A 72 12.11 10.18 21.23
N ASN A 73 11.86 10.89 20.14
CA ASN A 73 12.67 10.93 18.90
C ASN A 73 12.88 9.55 18.26
N GLU A 74 11.96 8.62 18.47
CA GLU A 74 11.98 7.33 17.82
C GLU A 74 11.56 7.45 16.34
N GLU A 75 12.23 6.70 15.46
CA GLU A 75 11.76 6.52 14.10
C GLU A 75 10.57 5.60 14.09
N VAL A 76 9.47 6.02 13.45
CA VAL A 76 8.21 5.28 13.44
C VAL A 76 7.72 5.11 12.01
N GLU A 77 7.31 3.88 11.67
CA GLU A 77 6.56 3.61 10.45
C GLU A 77 5.29 2.84 10.81
N PHE A 78 4.15 3.30 10.34
CA PHE A 78 2.86 2.68 10.62
C PHE A 78 1.87 2.93 9.49
N THR A 79 0.90 2.01 9.38
CA THR A 79 -0.20 2.12 8.43
C THR A 79 -1.51 2.30 9.19
N PHE A 80 -2.31 3.26 8.78
CA PHE A 80 -3.59 3.53 9.40
C PHE A 80 -4.61 4.12 8.42
N GLN A 81 -5.85 4.07 8.81
CA GLN A 81 -6.94 4.71 8.09
C GLN A 81 -7.16 6.12 8.66
N TYR A 82 -6.81 7.13 7.86
CA TYR A 82 -7.02 8.52 8.21
C TYR A 82 -8.46 8.93 7.92
N ASP A 83 -9.18 9.37 8.95
CA ASP A 83 -10.59 9.71 8.91
C ASP A 83 -10.77 11.23 8.88
N PHE A 84 -11.24 11.76 7.74
CA PHE A 84 -11.46 13.19 7.57
C PHE A 84 -12.55 13.76 8.48
N SER A 85 -13.44 12.94 9.02
CA SER A 85 -14.47 13.42 9.96
C SER A 85 -13.89 13.82 11.32
N LYS A 86 -12.72 13.29 11.70
CA LYS A 86 -12.06 13.52 13.00
C LYS A 86 -11.27 14.82 13.07
N ILE A 87 -10.91 15.41 11.93
CA ILE A 87 -10.02 16.57 11.88
C ILE A 87 -10.74 17.93 12.02
N LYS A 88 -12.05 17.90 12.20
CA LYS A 88 -12.83 19.14 12.35
C LYS A 88 -12.31 19.98 13.52
N GLY A 89 -11.91 21.22 13.22
CA GLY A 89 -11.34 22.14 14.21
C GLY A 89 -9.82 22.04 14.38
N TYR A 90 -9.16 21.06 13.76
CA TYR A 90 -7.70 20.96 13.77
C TYR A 90 -7.08 21.71 12.57
N TYR A 91 -7.60 21.47 11.36
CA TYR A 91 -7.30 22.27 10.16
C TYR A 91 -8.49 22.27 9.19
N GLU A 92 -8.45 23.19 8.22
CA GLU A 92 -9.49 23.29 7.18
C GLU A 92 -9.12 22.41 5.98
N SER A 93 -9.95 21.42 5.68
CA SER A 93 -9.90 20.60 4.47
C SER A 93 -11.20 20.75 3.69
N GLU A 94 -11.13 20.72 2.35
CA GLU A 94 -12.33 20.63 1.51
C GLU A 94 -13.06 19.30 1.68
N LYS A 95 -12.32 18.24 2.08
CA LYS A 95 -12.86 16.94 2.38
C LYS A 95 -13.17 16.82 3.87
N THR A 96 -14.43 16.66 4.20
CA THR A 96 -14.93 16.63 5.59
C THR A 96 -15.39 15.25 6.05
N SER A 97 -15.31 14.24 5.18
CA SER A 97 -15.71 12.85 5.48
C SER A 97 -15.00 11.86 4.56
N GLY A 98 -15.09 10.58 4.94
CA GLY A 98 -14.40 9.51 4.22
C GLY A 98 -12.99 9.25 4.73
N PHE A 99 -12.32 8.32 4.09
CA PHE A 99 -11.04 7.79 4.54
C PHE A 99 -9.98 7.85 3.45
N ILE A 100 -8.72 7.84 3.90
CA ILE A 100 -7.55 7.59 3.09
C ILE A 100 -6.67 6.58 3.86
N ASN A 101 -6.17 5.56 3.20
CA ASN A 101 -5.27 4.57 3.81
C ASN A 101 -3.83 5.05 3.65
N LEU A 102 -3.18 5.41 4.73
CA LEU A 102 -1.84 5.96 4.74
C LEU A 102 -0.84 4.98 5.30
N THR A 103 0.33 4.91 4.68
CA THR A 103 1.56 4.49 5.34
C THR A 103 2.37 5.75 5.64
N THR A 104 2.61 6.01 6.91
CA THR A 104 3.32 7.19 7.39
C THR A 104 4.64 6.77 8.03
N ARG A 105 5.73 7.40 7.60
CA ARG A 105 7.04 7.28 8.24
C ARG A 105 7.42 8.62 8.84
N ILE A 106 7.86 8.59 10.09
CA ILE A 106 8.28 9.77 10.85
C ILE A 106 9.72 9.57 11.28
N THR A 107 10.56 10.54 10.95
CA THR A 107 12.00 10.51 11.23
C THR A 107 12.40 11.83 11.89
N THR A 108 13.17 11.75 12.97
CA THR A 108 13.78 12.94 13.59
C THR A 108 15.03 13.35 12.82
N LEU A 109 15.10 14.62 12.44
CA LEU A 109 16.29 15.22 11.85
C LEU A 109 17.15 15.85 12.93
N TYR A 110 18.46 15.66 12.82
CA TYR A 110 19.44 16.09 13.80
C TYR A 110 20.42 17.09 13.17
N ASP A 111 20.94 18.02 13.99
CA ASP A 111 22.07 18.85 13.62
C ASP A 111 23.41 18.09 13.68
N HIS A 112 24.52 18.81 13.46
CA HIS A 112 25.88 18.25 13.52
C HIS A 112 26.28 17.80 14.91
N ASP A 113 25.67 18.36 15.97
CA ASP A 113 25.88 18.01 17.37
C ASP A 113 24.93 16.91 17.88
N ARG A 114 24.18 16.27 16.93
CA ARG A 114 23.17 15.26 17.19
C ARG A 114 22.01 15.74 18.07
N GLN A 115 21.70 17.03 18.02
CA GLN A 115 20.52 17.55 18.68
C GLN A 115 19.32 17.49 17.73
N PRO A 116 18.13 17.07 18.18
CA PRO A 116 16.93 17.04 17.36
C PRO A 116 16.53 18.47 16.98
N ILE A 117 16.35 18.70 15.68
CA ILE A 117 15.98 20.02 15.15
C ILE A 117 14.60 20.02 14.51
N ASN A 118 14.23 18.92 13.85
CA ASN A 118 12.96 18.82 13.11
C ASN A 118 12.44 17.39 13.12
N TYR A 119 11.13 17.25 12.85
CA TYR A 119 10.53 15.99 12.46
C TYR A 119 10.15 16.04 10.98
N LEU A 120 10.49 14.99 10.25
CA LEU A 120 10.10 14.78 8.86
C LEU A 120 9.06 13.68 8.80
N LEU A 121 7.89 13.97 8.25
CA LEU A 121 6.85 12.99 7.95
C LEU A 121 6.80 12.74 6.45
N ILE A 122 6.68 11.48 6.08
CA ILE A 122 6.45 11.04 4.71
C ILE A 122 5.17 10.20 4.71
N ASN A 123 4.19 10.67 3.95
CA ASN A 123 2.88 10.04 3.80
C ASN A 123 2.73 9.41 2.41
N VAL A 124 2.40 8.13 2.37
CA VAL A 124 2.13 7.38 1.14
C VAL A 124 0.67 6.95 1.14
N ASP A 125 -0.09 7.43 0.17
CA ASP A 125 -1.47 6.98 -0.04
C ASP A 125 -1.49 5.56 -0.61
N LYS A 126 -2.08 4.64 0.11
CA LYS A 126 -2.28 3.23 -0.26
C LYS A 126 -3.74 2.90 -0.57
N THR A 127 -4.60 3.91 -0.69
CA THR A 127 -6.06 3.71 -0.80
C THR A 127 -6.42 2.86 -2.02
N GLU A 128 -5.90 3.18 -3.20
CA GLU A 128 -6.17 2.42 -4.42
C GLU A 128 -5.64 0.98 -4.32
N ASN A 129 -4.42 0.80 -3.80
CA ASN A 129 -3.83 -0.52 -3.61
C ASN A 129 -4.65 -1.36 -2.62
N THR A 130 -5.12 -0.75 -1.53
CA THR A 130 -5.93 -1.43 -0.52
C THR A 130 -7.28 -1.84 -1.08
N ILE A 131 -7.94 -0.96 -1.85
CA ILE A 131 -9.22 -1.26 -2.51
C ILE A 131 -9.03 -2.40 -3.53
N ALA A 132 -7.99 -2.35 -4.36
CA ALA A 132 -7.70 -3.40 -5.33
C ALA A 132 -7.44 -4.75 -4.65
N TYR A 133 -6.62 -4.76 -3.61
CA TYR A 133 -6.34 -5.95 -2.82
C TYR A 133 -7.60 -6.55 -2.19
N ASN A 134 -8.45 -5.73 -1.56
CA ASN A 134 -9.69 -6.18 -0.95
C ASN A 134 -10.66 -6.77 -1.98
N LYS A 135 -10.79 -6.15 -3.15
CA LYS A 135 -11.60 -6.71 -4.25
C LYS A 135 -11.09 -8.07 -4.72
N ILE A 136 -9.77 -8.24 -4.82
CA ILE A 136 -9.19 -9.53 -5.18
C ILE A 136 -9.51 -10.58 -4.12
N GLN A 137 -9.41 -10.25 -2.83
CA GLN A 137 -9.76 -11.16 -1.74
C GLN A 137 -11.25 -11.50 -1.71
N GLU A 138 -12.13 -10.53 -1.91
CA GLU A 138 -13.58 -10.76 -2.01
C GLU A 138 -13.91 -11.70 -3.19
N PHE A 139 -13.27 -11.48 -4.33
CA PHE A 139 -13.44 -12.34 -5.51
C PHE A 139 -12.94 -13.76 -5.24
N LYS A 140 -11.77 -13.91 -4.61
CA LYS A 140 -11.23 -15.20 -4.21
C LYS A 140 -12.20 -15.95 -3.28
N ASN A 141 -12.67 -15.30 -2.22
CA ASN A 141 -13.61 -15.88 -1.27
C ASN A 141 -14.93 -16.27 -1.93
N PHE A 142 -15.43 -15.44 -2.84
CA PHE A 142 -16.63 -15.74 -3.61
C PHE A 142 -16.43 -16.98 -4.50
N PHE A 143 -15.30 -17.08 -5.23
CA PHE A 143 -15.01 -18.24 -6.05
C PHE A 143 -14.82 -19.51 -5.24
N GLU A 144 -14.22 -19.45 -4.06
CA GLU A 144 -14.11 -20.60 -3.16
C GLU A 144 -15.48 -21.07 -2.69
N LEU A 145 -16.35 -20.14 -2.29
CA LEU A 145 -17.72 -20.46 -1.87
C LEU A 145 -18.53 -21.12 -2.99
N VAL A 146 -18.49 -20.53 -4.20
CA VAL A 146 -19.16 -21.09 -5.39
C VAL A 146 -18.56 -22.44 -5.76
N GLY A 147 -17.24 -22.59 -5.69
CA GLY A 147 -16.52 -23.82 -5.96
C GLY A 147 -16.94 -24.96 -5.05
N ASP A 148 -17.05 -24.70 -3.76
CA ASP A 148 -17.50 -25.69 -2.77
C ASP A 148 -18.96 -26.11 -2.99
N TYR A 149 -19.84 -25.14 -3.29
CA TYR A 149 -21.26 -25.41 -3.48
C TYR A 149 -21.55 -26.09 -4.82
N ALA A 150 -21.01 -25.57 -5.92
CA ALA A 150 -21.28 -26.06 -7.28
C ALA A 150 -20.33 -27.18 -7.73
N LYS A 151 -19.38 -27.59 -6.91
CA LYS A 151 -18.31 -28.54 -7.26
C LYS A 151 -17.47 -28.07 -8.46
N VAL A 152 -17.29 -26.77 -8.59
CA VAL A 152 -16.48 -26.15 -9.63
C VAL A 152 -15.14 -25.72 -9.03
N GLY A 153 -14.04 -26.05 -9.66
CA GLY A 153 -12.71 -25.61 -9.30
C GLY A 153 -12.12 -24.68 -10.36
N TYR A 154 -11.25 -23.77 -9.94
CA TYR A 154 -10.49 -22.94 -10.86
C TYR A 154 -9.00 -23.20 -10.70
N ALA A 155 -8.32 -23.43 -11.84
CA ALA A 155 -6.88 -23.46 -11.92
C ALA A 155 -6.42 -22.65 -13.15
N HIS A 156 -5.32 -21.97 -12.99
CA HIS A 156 -4.61 -21.30 -14.08
C HIS A 156 -3.21 -21.90 -14.20
N PHE A 157 -2.83 -22.31 -15.40
CA PHE A 157 -1.53 -22.90 -15.68
C PHE A 157 -0.95 -22.34 -16.97
N ASP A 158 0.23 -21.76 -16.87
CA ASP A 158 1.03 -21.32 -18.01
C ASP A 158 1.93 -22.48 -18.45
N ALA A 159 1.64 -23.03 -19.63
CA ALA A 159 2.35 -24.19 -20.16
C ALA A 159 3.81 -23.89 -20.54
N LEU A 160 4.15 -22.63 -20.88
CA LEU A 160 5.51 -22.25 -21.27
C LEU A 160 6.41 -22.08 -20.06
N SER A 161 5.98 -21.31 -19.07
CA SER A 161 6.73 -21.11 -17.83
C SER A 161 6.60 -22.27 -16.83
N ARG A 162 5.63 -23.19 -17.07
CA ARG A 162 5.26 -24.30 -16.18
C ARG A 162 4.87 -23.83 -14.78
N ASN A 163 4.32 -22.62 -14.68
CA ASN A 163 3.85 -22.02 -13.46
C ASN A 163 2.32 -21.85 -13.48
N GLY A 164 1.74 -21.86 -12.30
CA GLY A 164 0.31 -21.67 -12.18
C GLY A 164 -0.16 -21.63 -10.74
N TYR A 165 -1.45 -21.44 -10.59
CA TYR A 165 -2.10 -21.50 -9.29
C TYR A 165 -3.51 -22.10 -9.44
N ALA A 166 -4.01 -22.68 -8.35
CA ALA A 166 -5.36 -23.18 -8.27
C ALA A 166 -6.00 -22.76 -6.94
N LEU A 167 -7.32 -22.66 -6.93
CA LEU A 167 -8.08 -22.44 -5.71
C LEU A 167 -8.26 -23.76 -4.95
N SER A 168 -8.46 -23.69 -3.63
CA SER A 168 -8.65 -24.85 -2.75
C SER A 168 -9.74 -25.80 -3.25
N SER A 169 -10.83 -25.24 -3.78
CA SER A 169 -11.93 -26.00 -4.38
C SER A 169 -11.50 -26.87 -5.57
N TRP A 170 -10.51 -26.44 -6.36
CA TRP A 170 -9.98 -27.22 -7.47
C TRP A 170 -9.22 -28.47 -6.96
N TYR A 171 -8.27 -28.28 -6.01
CA TYR A 171 -7.53 -29.40 -5.40
C TYR A 171 -8.49 -30.44 -4.80
N LYS A 172 -9.47 -29.95 -4.04
CA LYS A 172 -10.50 -30.79 -3.43
C LYS A 172 -11.32 -31.58 -4.47
N ASN A 173 -11.68 -30.94 -5.58
CA ASN A 173 -12.46 -31.60 -6.65
C ASN A 173 -11.65 -32.64 -7.42
N VAL A 174 -10.35 -32.45 -7.58
CA VAL A 174 -9.47 -33.43 -8.24
C VAL A 174 -8.90 -34.45 -7.28
N GLY A 175 -9.14 -34.30 -5.96
CA GLY A 175 -8.68 -35.26 -4.94
C GLY A 175 -7.20 -35.12 -4.59
N GLU A 176 -6.65 -33.92 -4.76
CA GLU A 176 -5.24 -33.60 -4.46
C GLU A 176 -5.10 -32.76 -3.17
N GLU A 177 -3.93 -32.81 -2.57
CA GLU A 177 -3.62 -31.98 -1.41
C GLU A 177 -3.40 -30.53 -1.83
N GLU A 178 -3.99 -29.59 -1.08
CA GLU A 178 -3.87 -28.16 -1.35
C GLU A 178 -2.38 -27.71 -1.27
N GLY A 179 -1.95 -26.99 -2.31
CA GLY A 179 -0.56 -26.53 -2.42
C GLY A 179 0.36 -27.47 -3.17
N THR A 180 -0.10 -28.67 -3.59
CA THR A 180 0.68 -29.52 -4.49
C THR A 180 1.01 -28.75 -5.77
N PRO A 181 2.28 -28.70 -6.21
CA PRO A 181 2.66 -27.97 -7.41
C PRO A 181 1.86 -28.42 -8.64
N LEU A 182 1.21 -27.50 -9.34
CA LEU A 182 0.40 -27.82 -10.51
C LEU A 182 1.14 -28.62 -11.60
N PRO A 183 2.44 -28.39 -11.87
CA PRO A 183 3.19 -29.25 -12.82
C PRO A 183 3.20 -30.74 -12.45
N GLU A 184 3.15 -31.06 -11.15
CA GLU A 184 3.13 -32.46 -10.69
C GLU A 184 1.77 -33.10 -10.92
N ILE A 185 0.68 -32.32 -10.79
CA ILE A 185 -0.69 -32.82 -10.96
C ILE A 185 -1.04 -32.88 -12.45
N ILE A 186 -0.86 -31.78 -13.19
CA ILE A 186 -1.27 -31.63 -14.60
C ILE A 186 -0.46 -32.55 -15.50
N GLY A 187 0.82 -32.82 -15.14
CA GLY A 187 1.70 -33.68 -15.93
C GLY A 187 1.38 -35.19 -15.86
N ILE A 188 0.60 -35.63 -14.87
CA ILE A 188 0.33 -37.06 -14.64
C ILE A 188 -0.84 -37.59 -15.48
N HIS A 189 -1.73 -36.70 -15.94
CA HIS A 189 -2.97 -37.03 -16.69
C HIS A 189 -3.89 -38.08 -16.00
N SER A 190 -3.64 -38.36 -14.71
CA SER A 190 -4.41 -39.37 -13.96
C SER A 190 -5.85 -38.93 -13.68
N HIS A 191 -6.07 -37.62 -13.65
CA HIS A 191 -7.39 -37.02 -13.36
C HIS A 191 -8.31 -36.92 -14.58
N PHE A 192 -7.81 -37.22 -15.78
CA PHE A 192 -8.64 -37.21 -16.99
C PHE A 192 -9.26 -38.59 -17.26
N HIS A 193 -10.52 -38.61 -17.66
CA HIS A 193 -11.14 -39.84 -18.13
C HIS A 193 -10.29 -40.44 -19.24
N PRO A 194 -10.10 -41.78 -19.29
CA PRO A 194 -9.25 -42.42 -20.30
C PRO A 194 -9.56 -42.03 -21.75
N GLU A 195 -10.86 -41.82 -22.08
CA GLU A 195 -11.31 -41.42 -23.43
C GLU A 195 -10.88 -39.98 -23.77
N ASP A 196 -10.75 -39.06 -22.77
CA ASP A 196 -10.41 -37.66 -22.98
C ASP A 196 -8.90 -37.42 -23.03
N ARG A 197 -8.07 -38.38 -22.58
CA ARG A 197 -6.62 -38.26 -22.54
C ARG A 197 -5.99 -37.97 -23.90
N ALA A 198 -6.50 -38.64 -24.96
CA ALA A 198 -5.99 -38.44 -26.32
C ALA A 198 -6.27 -37.02 -26.83
N VAL A 199 -7.45 -36.49 -26.54
CA VAL A 199 -7.85 -35.13 -26.90
C VAL A 199 -7.01 -34.09 -26.19
N MET A 200 -6.74 -34.29 -24.89
CA MET A 200 -5.88 -33.42 -24.08
C MET A 200 -4.42 -33.42 -24.57
N LEU A 201 -3.87 -34.59 -24.91
CA LEU A 201 -2.52 -34.70 -25.43
C LEU A 201 -2.38 -34.01 -26.79
N ASP A 202 -3.36 -34.14 -27.67
CA ASP A 202 -3.40 -33.43 -28.96
C ASP A 202 -3.51 -31.91 -28.78
N PHE A 203 -4.31 -31.45 -27.81
CA PHE A 203 -4.41 -30.04 -27.47
C PHE A 203 -3.07 -29.49 -26.92
N LEU A 204 -2.46 -30.16 -25.97
CA LEU A 204 -1.18 -29.75 -25.39
C LEU A 204 -0.05 -29.72 -26.43
N ALA A 205 -0.04 -30.66 -27.35
CA ALA A 205 0.95 -30.69 -28.46
C ALA A 205 0.80 -29.53 -29.46
N LYS A 206 -0.36 -28.87 -29.50
CA LYS A 206 -0.63 -27.70 -30.36
C LYS A 206 -0.32 -26.37 -29.68
N VAL A 207 -0.18 -26.34 -28.37
CA VAL A 207 0.04 -25.12 -27.54
C VAL A 207 1.52 -24.95 -27.18
N VAL A 208 2.32 -25.99 -27.29
CA VAL A 208 3.76 -25.99 -27.10
C VAL A 208 4.47 -25.95 -28.46
#